data_434ecafc1d820cf992041be19adb95b0
#
_entry.id   434ecafc1d820cf992041be19adb95b0
#
_cell.length_a   1.000
_cell.length_b   1.000
_cell.length_c   1.000
_cell.angle_alpha   90.00
_cell.angle_beta   90.00
_cell.angle_gamma   90.00
#
_symmetry.space_group_name_H-M   'P 1'
#
loop_
_entity.id
_entity.type
_entity.pdbx_description
1 polymer ?
#
loop_
_entity_poly.entity_id
_entity_poly.type
_entity_poly.pdbx_seq_one_letter_code
_entity_poly.pdbx_strand_id
1 'polypeptide(L)'
;MADFLLFSVLLVMAIAVIVCVILSVIGIYFMISSCFMSYPPPVPSSGLLKEKALQDICDYLQNKKGLTIMDLGSGWGTMLLPLAKRFPQHRFIGIEHAFFPYMVSKWRARNLYNLHFERDDIFKTDITGAALIYCFLMQKLMNDLTPYLKQNMHSGARLYSCRFYCPDWKPADTVSLGSEYDTYYLYIKD
;
A
#
# COMPACT_ATOMS: atom_id res chain seq x y z
N MET A 1 -27.93 46.25 2.66
CA MET A 1 -26.53 45.96 3.02
C MET A 1 -26.44 45.03 4.25
N ALA A 2 -27.23 45.29 5.32
CA ALA A 2 -27.30 44.40 6.48
C ALA A 2 -27.78 42.98 6.16
N ASP A 3 -28.83 42.85 5.37
CA ASP A 3 -29.38 41.53 4.98
C ASP A 3 -28.41 40.68 4.16
N PHE A 4 -27.62 41.31 3.29
CA PHE A 4 -26.58 40.63 2.52
C PHE A 4 -25.44 40.11 3.42
N LEU A 5 -25.03 40.92 4.41
CA LEU A 5 -24.02 40.53 5.38
C LEU A 5 -24.51 39.38 6.26
N LEU A 6 -25.76 39.44 6.74
CA LEU A 6 -26.38 38.38 7.52
C LEU A 6 -26.47 37.06 6.71
N PHE A 7 -26.90 37.12 5.45
CA PHE A 7 -26.95 35.96 4.56
C PHE A 7 -25.57 35.34 4.36
N SER A 8 -24.54 36.16 4.12
CA SER A 8 -23.16 35.67 3.94
C SER A 8 -22.63 34.97 5.20
N VAL A 9 -22.90 35.51 6.37
CA VAL A 9 -22.49 34.90 7.67
C VAL A 9 -23.20 33.56 7.88
N LEU A 10 -24.52 33.50 7.64
CA LEU A 10 -25.30 32.28 7.78
C LEU A 10 -24.82 31.20 6.79
N LEU A 11 -24.49 31.58 5.55
CA LEU A 11 -23.95 30.65 4.56
C LEU A 11 -22.59 30.07 5.01
N VAL A 12 -21.67 30.90 5.49
CA VAL A 12 -20.36 30.46 6.00
C VAL A 12 -20.53 29.53 7.21
N MET A 13 -21.43 29.86 8.14
CA MET A 13 -21.73 28.99 9.27
C MET A 13 -22.30 27.63 8.83
N ALA A 14 -23.22 27.62 7.86
CA ALA A 14 -23.77 26.39 7.32
C ALA A 14 -22.70 25.52 6.66
N ILE A 15 -21.81 26.10 5.86
CA ILE A 15 -20.66 25.38 5.26
C ILE A 15 -19.75 24.82 6.35
N ALA A 16 -19.42 25.60 7.39
CA ALA A 16 -18.57 25.13 8.49
C ALA A 16 -19.20 23.93 9.23
N VAL A 17 -20.50 23.97 9.49
CA VAL A 17 -21.22 22.84 10.11
C VAL A 17 -21.17 21.61 9.23
N ILE A 18 -21.42 21.74 7.92
CA ILE A 18 -21.35 20.63 6.98
C ILE A 18 -19.95 20.01 6.97
N VAL A 19 -18.89 20.81 6.92
CA VAL A 19 -17.49 20.35 6.98
C VAL A 19 -17.22 19.60 8.28
N CYS A 20 -17.65 20.13 9.42
CA CYS A 20 -17.49 19.46 10.72
C CYS A 20 -18.21 18.10 10.77
N VAL A 21 -19.43 18.01 10.23
CA VAL A 21 -20.17 16.76 10.15
C VAL A 21 -19.45 15.75 9.28
N ILE A 22 -18.96 16.14 8.10
CA ILE A 22 -18.19 15.27 7.20
C ILE A 22 -16.93 14.75 7.89
N LEU A 23 -16.16 15.63 8.54
CA LEU A 23 -14.95 15.24 9.28
C LEU A 23 -15.27 14.29 10.44
N SER A 24 -16.37 14.50 11.14
CA SER A 24 -16.82 13.61 12.22
C SER A 24 -17.20 12.22 11.68
N VAL A 25 -17.92 12.15 10.58
CA VAL A 25 -18.29 10.87 9.93
C VAL A 25 -17.04 10.13 9.46
N ILE A 26 -16.08 10.83 8.86
CA ILE A 26 -14.80 10.26 8.46
C ILE A 26 -14.05 9.74 9.69
N GLY A 27 -13.98 10.50 10.77
CA GLY A 27 -13.33 10.09 12.02
C GLY A 27 -13.99 8.84 12.64
N ILE A 28 -15.32 8.80 12.69
CA ILE A 28 -16.08 7.64 13.15
C ILE A 28 -15.83 6.44 12.27
N TYR A 29 -15.82 6.61 10.94
CA TYR A 29 -15.49 5.53 10.01
C TYR A 29 -14.08 4.96 10.26
N PHE A 30 -13.07 5.82 10.46
CA PHE A 30 -11.71 5.36 10.80
C PHE A 30 -11.67 4.63 12.15
N MET A 31 -12.37 5.14 13.16
CA MET A 31 -12.45 4.51 14.48
C MET A 31 -13.13 3.13 14.38
N ILE A 32 -14.26 3.03 13.70
CA ILE A 32 -14.99 1.77 13.50
C ILE A 32 -14.12 0.80 12.69
N SER A 33 -13.49 1.25 11.59
CA SER A 33 -12.59 0.42 10.79
C SER A 33 -11.43 -0.12 11.61
N SER A 34 -10.88 0.67 12.52
CA SER A 34 -9.80 0.23 13.42
C SER A 34 -10.27 -0.77 14.48
N CYS A 35 -11.52 -0.67 14.94
CA CYS A 35 -12.09 -1.56 15.99
C CYS A 35 -12.64 -2.88 15.43
N PHE A 36 -13.23 -2.87 14.23
CA PHE A 36 -13.90 -4.04 13.64
C PHE A 36 -13.07 -4.77 12.59
N MET A 37 -12.06 -4.13 12.03
CA MET A 37 -11.14 -4.82 11.12
C MET A 37 -9.98 -5.37 11.95
N SER A 38 -9.75 -6.67 11.85
CA SER A 38 -8.58 -7.36 12.43
C SER A 38 -7.25 -6.83 11.87
N TYR A 39 -7.29 -5.80 11.08
CA TYR A 39 -6.16 -5.16 10.42
C TYR A 39 -6.04 -3.70 10.87
N PRO A 40 -4.86 -3.26 11.29
CA PRO A 40 -4.65 -1.88 11.68
C PRO A 40 -4.83 -0.91 10.52
N PRO A 41 -5.13 0.38 10.83
CA PRO A 41 -5.21 1.41 9.80
C PRO A 41 -3.89 1.51 9.02
N PRO A 42 -3.95 1.92 7.73
CA PRO A 42 -2.77 2.09 6.92
C PRO A 42 -1.81 3.10 7.57
N VAL A 43 -0.68 2.59 8.09
CA VAL A 43 0.39 3.42 8.63
C VAL A 43 1.29 3.84 7.46
N PRO A 44 1.59 5.14 7.29
CA PRO A 44 2.58 5.55 6.32
C PRO A 44 3.92 4.88 6.63
N SER A 45 4.51 4.20 5.65
CA SER A 45 5.87 3.67 5.77
C SER A 45 6.83 4.82 6.13
N SER A 46 7.80 4.58 7.02
CA SER A 46 8.83 5.57 7.33
C SER A 46 9.51 6.02 6.02
N GLY A 47 9.64 7.34 5.82
CA GLY A 47 10.04 7.89 4.52
C GLY A 47 11.31 7.26 3.98
N LEU A 48 12.37 7.17 4.80
CA LEU A 48 13.69 6.65 4.42
C LEU A 48 13.67 5.15 4.04
N LEU A 49 13.00 4.31 4.81
CA LEU A 49 12.94 2.87 4.52
C LEU A 49 12.22 2.60 3.19
N LYS A 50 11.12 3.31 2.99
CA LYS A 50 10.37 3.22 1.74
C LYS A 50 11.18 3.73 0.55
N GLU A 51 11.88 4.85 0.70
CA GLU A 51 12.73 5.41 -0.36
C GLU A 51 13.86 4.43 -0.73
N LYS A 52 14.49 3.80 0.26
CA LYS A 52 15.51 2.79 0.02
C LYS A 52 14.94 1.56 -0.69
N ALA A 53 13.82 1.01 -0.21
CA ALA A 53 13.16 -0.11 -0.89
C ALA A 53 12.71 0.25 -2.31
N LEU A 54 12.21 1.47 -2.51
CA LEU A 54 11.85 1.98 -3.83
C LEU A 54 13.06 2.05 -4.77
N GLN A 55 14.21 2.53 -4.27
CA GLN A 55 15.46 2.60 -5.05
C GLN A 55 15.89 1.19 -5.48
N ASP A 56 15.95 0.22 -4.57
CA ASP A 56 16.39 -1.14 -4.87
C ASP A 56 15.42 -1.87 -5.82
N ILE A 57 14.12 -1.59 -5.71
CA ILE A 57 13.14 -2.07 -6.69
C ILE A 57 13.36 -1.42 -8.05
N CYS A 58 13.65 -0.12 -8.11
CA CYS A 58 13.98 0.57 -9.35
C CYS A 58 15.21 -0.06 -10.04
N ASP A 59 16.27 -0.32 -9.29
CA ASP A 59 17.50 -0.93 -9.80
C ASP A 59 17.25 -2.35 -10.33
N TYR A 60 16.40 -3.12 -9.65
CA TYR A 60 15.96 -4.43 -10.11
C TYR A 60 15.17 -4.38 -11.43
N LEU A 61 14.31 -3.38 -11.60
CA LEU A 61 13.43 -3.24 -12.76
C LEU A 61 14.12 -2.63 -13.99
N GLN A 62 15.20 -1.86 -13.81
CA GLN A 62 15.78 -0.98 -14.83
C GLN A 62 16.08 -1.70 -16.15
N ASN A 63 16.60 -2.94 -16.10
CA ASN A 63 17.01 -3.70 -17.28
C ASN A 63 16.04 -4.85 -17.63
N LYS A 64 14.82 -4.81 -17.11
CA LYS A 64 13.80 -5.85 -17.31
C LYS A 64 12.58 -5.29 -18.04
N LYS A 65 11.78 -6.17 -18.62
CA LYS A 65 10.54 -5.80 -19.33
C LYS A 65 9.45 -6.83 -19.05
N GLY A 66 8.20 -6.38 -19.10
CA GLY A 66 7.03 -7.26 -19.05
C GLY A 66 6.80 -7.95 -17.70
N LEU A 67 7.41 -7.46 -16.61
CA LEU A 67 7.21 -8.03 -15.29
C LEU A 67 5.90 -7.54 -14.67
N THR A 68 5.29 -8.39 -13.83
CA THR A 68 4.19 -8.01 -12.94
C THR A 68 4.74 -7.79 -11.53
N ILE A 69 4.44 -6.61 -10.98
CA ILE A 69 4.81 -6.19 -9.63
C ILE A 69 3.54 -6.01 -8.81
N MET A 70 3.48 -6.63 -7.65
CA MET A 70 2.32 -6.55 -6.76
C MET A 70 2.67 -5.87 -5.44
N ASP A 71 1.71 -5.14 -4.88
CA ASP A 71 1.78 -4.54 -3.54
C ASP A 71 0.59 -5.06 -2.72
N LEU A 72 0.88 -5.90 -1.74
CA LEU A 72 -0.14 -6.51 -0.88
C LEU A 72 -0.37 -5.62 0.34
N GLY A 73 -1.56 -5.07 0.45
CA GLY A 73 -1.88 -3.99 1.39
C GLY A 73 -1.44 -2.63 0.87
N SER A 74 -1.74 -2.34 -0.39
CA SER A 74 -1.21 -1.18 -1.12
C SER A 74 -1.63 0.19 -0.58
N GLY A 75 -2.62 0.23 0.32
CA GLY A 75 -3.10 1.45 0.95
C GLY A 75 -3.46 2.54 -0.07
N TRP A 76 -2.85 3.69 0.07
CA TRP A 76 -3.04 4.86 -0.81
C TRP A 76 -2.28 4.78 -2.15
N GLY A 77 -1.66 3.64 -2.45
CA GLY A 77 -0.87 3.40 -3.67
C GLY A 77 0.49 4.10 -3.67
N THR A 78 1.02 4.48 -2.52
CA THR A 78 2.21 5.32 -2.43
C THR A 78 3.49 4.65 -2.90
N MET A 79 3.54 3.31 -2.95
CA MET A 79 4.68 2.55 -3.49
C MET A 79 4.54 2.39 -5.01
N LEU A 80 3.39 1.98 -5.50
CA LEU A 80 3.22 1.63 -6.92
C LEU A 80 3.11 2.83 -7.85
N LEU A 81 2.52 3.96 -7.40
CA LEU A 81 2.34 5.14 -8.25
C LEU A 81 3.66 5.69 -8.86
N PRO A 82 4.75 5.90 -8.09
CA PRO A 82 6.02 6.35 -8.67
C PRO A 82 6.66 5.28 -9.56
N LEU A 83 6.56 3.99 -9.21
CA LEU A 83 7.08 2.88 -10.01
C LEU A 83 6.39 2.78 -11.36
N ALA A 84 5.05 2.83 -11.39
CA ALA A 84 4.28 2.73 -12.62
C ALA A 84 4.55 3.88 -13.59
N LYS A 85 4.77 5.09 -13.06
CA LYS A 85 5.17 6.26 -13.88
C LYS A 85 6.57 6.08 -14.48
N ARG A 86 7.51 5.54 -13.70
CA ARG A 86 8.91 5.39 -14.11
C ARG A 86 9.11 4.21 -15.06
N PHE A 87 8.31 3.15 -14.94
CA PHE A 87 8.47 1.89 -15.66
C PHE A 87 7.20 1.49 -16.41
N PRO A 88 6.82 2.22 -17.47
CA PRO A 88 5.58 1.95 -18.21
C PRO A 88 5.56 0.56 -18.89
N GLN A 89 6.73 -0.07 -19.08
CA GLN A 89 6.86 -1.40 -19.67
C GLN A 89 6.52 -2.57 -18.72
N HIS A 90 6.23 -2.29 -17.45
CA HIS A 90 5.85 -3.28 -16.44
C HIS A 90 4.37 -3.12 -16.05
N ARG A 91 3.77 -4.18 -15.52
CA ARG A 91 2.43 -4.18 -14.95
C ARG A 91 2.50 -4.07 -13.43
N PHE A 92 1.69 -3.21 -12.86
CA PHE A 92 1.60 -2.99 -11.42
C PHE A 92 0.20 -3.27 -10.93
N ILE A 93 0.08 -4.03 -9.82
CA ILE A 93 -1.19 -4.40 -9.21
C ILE A 93 -1.10 -4.13 -7.72
N GLY A 94 -1.99 -3.30 -7.19
CA GLY A 94 -2.12 -3.04 -5.77
C GLY A 94 -3.38 -3.70 -5.21
N ILE A 95 -3.22 -4.49 -4.15
CA ILE A 95 -4.33 -5.14 -3.47
C ILE A 95 -4.58 -4.40 -2.16
N GLU A 96 -5.81 -3.95 -1.95
CA GLU A 96 -6.20 -3.22 -0.74
C GLU A 96 -7.60 -3.66 -0.30
N HIS A 97 -7.72 -4.07 0.96
CA HIS A 97 -8.99 -4.52 1.51
C HIS A 97 -9.91 -3.36 1.92
N ALA A 98 -9.32 -2.29 2.48
CA ALA A 98 -10.06 -1.15 2.98
C ALA A 98 -10.62 -0.29 1.84
N PHE A 99 -11.94 -0.05 1.88
CA PHE A 99 -12.66 0.64 0.79
C PHE A 99 -12.10 2.04 0.48
N PHE A 100 -11.85 2.84 1.50
CA PHE A 100 -11.45 4.24 1.30
C PHE A 100 -10.03 4.39 0.72
N PRO A 101 -8.98 3.75 1.27
CA PRO A 101 -7.66 3.75 0.63
C PRO A 101 -7.68 3.22 -0.80
N TYR A 102 -8.42 2.12 -1.07
CA TYR A 102 -8.61 1.59 -2.42
C TYR A 102 -9.20 2.63 -3.37
N MET A 103 -10.28 3.33 -2.99
CA MET A 103 -10.90 4.34 -3.85
C MET A 103 -9.93 5.48 -4.19
N VAL A 104 -9.17 5.94 -3.21
CA VAL A 104 -8.18 7.00 -3.43
C VAL A 104 -7.04 6.54 -4.31
N SER A 105 -6.50 5.33 -4.09
CA SER A 105 -5.41 4.78 -4.92
C SER A 105 -5.88 4.59 -6.37
N LYS A 106 -7.08 4.08 -6.57
CA LYS A 106 -7.70 3.92 -7.89
C LYS A 106 -7.89 5.27 -8.61
N TRP A 107 -8.38 6.29 -7.91
CA TRP A 107 -8.52 7.64 -8.47
C TRP A 107 -7.15 8.24 -8.85
N ARG A 108 -6.13 8.05 -8.02
CA ARG A 108 -4.75 8.52 -8.29
C ARG A 108 -4.13 7.82 -9.50
N ALA A 109 -4.48 6.56 -9.75
CA ALA A 109 -3.97 5.75 -10.85
C ALA A 109 -4.74 5.94 -12.18
N ARG A 110 -5.82 6.71 -12.23
CA ARG A 110 -6.75 6.80 -13.38
C ARG A 110 -6.10 7.11 -14.74
N ASN A 111 -4.92 7.73 -14.74
CA ASN A 111 -4.18 8.09 -15.95
C ASN A 111 -2.97 7.16 -16.22
N LEU A 112 -2.86 6.04 -15.49
CA LEU A 112 -1.77 5.08 -15.62
C LEU A 112 -2.33 3.75 -16.14
N TYR A 113 -2.09 3.45 -17.41
CA TYR A 113 -2.63 2.24 -18.06
C TYR A 113 -2.00 0.93 -17.55
N ASN A 114 -0.82 1.03 -16.95
CA ASN A 114 -0.04 -0.09 -16.44
C ASN A 114 -0.17 -0.32 -14.92
N LEU A 115 -1.04 0.44 -14.23
CA LEU A 115 -1.30 0.32 -12.79
C LEU A 115 -2.78 0.10 -12.51
N HIS A 116 -3.08 -0.99 -11.84
CA HIS A 116 -4.42 -1.35 -11.40
C HIS A 116 -4.46 -1.52 -9.89
N PHE A 117 -5.53 -1.03 -9.27
CA PHE A 117 -5.84 -1.33 -7.87
C PHE A 117 -7.10 -2.18 -7.80
N GLU A 118 -7.03 -3.23 -6.99
CA GLU A 118 -8.10 -4.18 -6.76
C GLU A 118 -8.48 -4.18 -5.28
N ARG A 119 -9.77 -4.22 -4.99
CA ARG A 119 -10.26 -4.36 -3.62
C ARG A 119 -10.48 -5.83 -3.36
N ASP A 120 -9.51 -6.47 -2.73
CA ASP A 120 -9.54 -7.91 -2.48
C ASP A 120 -8.85 -8.27 -1.16
N ASP A 121 -8.93 -9.54 -0.82
CA ASP A 121 -8.26 -10.17 0.31
C ASP A 121 -6.90 -10.70 -0.15
N ILE A 122 -5.82 -10.24 0.48
CA ILE A 122 -4.45 -10.65 0.15
C ILE A 122 -4.20 -12.15 0.27
N PHE A 123 -5.02 -12.88 1.05
CA PHE A 123 -4.95 -14.34 1.18
C PHE A 123 -5.63 -15.11 0.05
N LYS A 124 -6.40 -14.42 -0.80
CA LYS A 124 -7.16 -15.01 -1.91
C LYS A 124 -6.67 -14.54 -3.29
N THR A 125 -5.88 -13.49 -3.30
CA THR A 125 -5.36 -12.87 -4.51
C THR A 125 -4.37 -13.81 -5.20
N ASP A 126 -4.54 -14.08 -6.49
CA ASP A 126 -3.57 -14.84 -7.28
C ASP A 126 -2.24 -14.06 -7.42
N ILE A 127 -1.18 -14.59 -6.82
CA ILE A 127 0.17 -14.03 -6.84
C ILE A 127 1.14 -14.81 -7.72
N THR A 128 0.69 -15.88 -8.39
CA THR A 128 1.54 -16.81 -9.15
C THR A 128 2.29 -16.14 -10.30
N GLY A 129 1.70 -15.10 -10.89
CA GLY A 129 2.32 -14.31 -11.96
C GLY A 129 3.21 -13.15 -11.53
N ALA A 130 3.37 -12.91 -10.22
CA ALA A 130 4.13 -11.77 -9.69
C ALA A 130 5.63 -12.04 -9.68
N ALA A 131 6.41 -11.31 -10.48
CA ALA A 131 7.87 -11.35 -10.43
C ALA A 131 8.46 -10.66 -9.21
N LEU A 132 7.71 -9.70 -8.65
CA LEU A 132 8.06 -8.99 -7.43
C LEU A 132 6.80 -8.68 -6.63
N ILE A 133 6.86 -8.96 -5.34
CA ILE A 133 5.83 -8.62 -4.36
C ILE A 133 6.45 -7.66 -3.33
N TYR A 134 5.74 -6.59 -3.02
CA TYR A 134 6.06 -5.67 -1.94
C TYR A 134 5.01 -5.82 -0.84
N CYS A 135 5.44 -5.78 0.42
CA CYS A 135 4.58 -5.80 1.59
C CYS A 135 5.08 -4.80 2.65
N PHE A 136 4.17 -4.02 3.19
CA PHE A 136 4.36 -3.28 4.44
C PHE A 136 3.21 -3.63 5.39
N LEU A 137 3.24 -4.83 5.94
CA LEU A 137 2.17 -5.42 6.73
C LEU A 137 2.68 -5.72 8.14
N MET A 138 1.82 -5.59 9.16
CA MET A 138 2.21 -5.90 10.53
C MET A 138 2.65 -7.35 10.72
N GLN A 139 3.51 -7.61 11.72
CA GLN A 139 4.10 -8.92 11.98
C GLN A 139 3.05 -10.04 12.10
N LYS A 140 1.93 -9.79 12.77
CA LYS A 140 0.86 -10.79 12.87
C LYS A 140 0.35 -11.21 11.49
N LEU A 141 0.13 -10.22 10.61
CA LEU A 141 -0.35 -10.48 9.25
C LEU A 141 0.71 -11.17 8.39
N MET A 142 1.99 -10.81 8.55
CA MET A 142 3.11 -11.49 7.89
C MET A 142 3.24 -12.94 8.36
N ASN A 143 3.00 -13.22 9.65
CA ASN A 143 3.00 -14.60 10.16
C ASN A 143 1.94 -15.47 9.45
N ASP A 144 0.74 -14.93 9.29
CA ASP A 144 -0.37 -15.63 8.65
C ASP A 144 -0.19 -15.74 7.12
N LEU A 145 0.42 -14.72 6.49
CA LEU A 145 0.61 -14.63 5.03
C LEU A 145 1.83 -15.42 4.53
N THR A 146 2.87 -15.60 5.34
CA THR A 146 4.12 -16.26 4.92
C THR A 146 3.91 -17.66 4.32
N PRO A 147 3.08 -18.56 4.90
CA PRO A 147 2.82 -19.86 4.29
C PRO A 147 2.23 -19.75 2.88
N TYR A 148 1.27 -18.82 2.70
CA TYR A 148 0.64 -18.56 1.41
C TYR A 148 1.66 -18.05 0.38
N LEU A 149 2.52 -17.10 0.75
CA LEU A 149 3.59 -16.58 -0.11
C LEU A 149 4.56 -17.68 -0.54
N LYS A 150 5.02 -18.49 0.43
CA LYS A 150 5.94 -19.61 0.16
C LYS A 150 5.35 -20.64 -0.79
N GLN A 151 4.05 -20.89 -0.72
CA GLN A 151 3.37 -21.87 -1.56
C GLN A 151 3.09 -21.35 -2.97
N ASN A 152 2.71 -20.08 -3.11
CA ASN A 152 2.11 -19.56 -4.35
C ASN A 152 3.03 -18.63 -5.16
N MET A 153 4.12 -18.12 -4.59
CA MET A 153 5.13 -17.40 -5.39
C MET A 153 5.85 -18.36 -6.35
N HIS A 154 6.06 -17.92 -7.59
CA HIS A 154 6.86 -18.71 -8.53
C HIS A 154 8.35 -18.65 -8.20
N SER A 155 9.11 -19.67 -8.61
CA SER A 155 10.57 -19.72 -8.47
C SER A 155 11.24 -18.49 -9.10
N GLY A 156 12.20 -17.89 -8.40
CA GLY A 156 12.89 -16.67 -8.77
C GLY A 156 12.12 -15.38 -8.46
N ALA A 157 10.86 -15.43 -8.02
CA ALA A 157 10.12 -14.25 -7.59
C ALA A 157 10.72 -13.63 -6.34
N ARG A 158 10.65 -12.30 -6.24
CA ARG A 158 11.19 -11.51 -5.12
C ARG A 158 10.08 -10.99 -4.23
N LEU A 159 10.29 -11.07 -2.92
CA LEU A 159 9.44 -10.44 -1.91
C LEU A 159 10.25 -9.40 -1.14
N TYR A 160 9.82 -8.16 -1.18
CA TYR A 160 10.31 -7.07 -0.32
C TYR A 160 9.34 -6.89 0.83
N SER A 161 9.71 -7.33 2.03
CA SER A 161 8.92 -7.15 3.24
C SER A 161 9.54 -6.05 4.09
N CYS A 162 8.86 -4.90 4.15
CA CYS A 162 9.34 -3.75 4.91
C CYS A 162 8.93 -3.83 6.37
N ARG A 163 9.92 -3.65 7.26
CA ARG A 163 9.83 -3.64 8.72
C ARG A 163 9.56 -5.01 9.36
N PHE A 164 8.82 -5.89 8.73
CA PHE A 164 8.37 -7.14 9.32
C PHE A 164 8.91 -8.34 8.55
N TYR A 165 9.45 -9.32 9.26
CA TYR A 165 10.06 -10.51 8.67
C TYR A 165 9.03 -11.61 8.37
N CYS A 166 9.39 -12.52 7.46
CA CYS A 166 8.63 -13.74 7.21
C CYS A 166 9.13 -14.86 8.13
N PRO A 167 8.29 -15.41 9.02
CA PRO A 167 8.69 -16.53 9.88
C PRO A 167 9.14 -17.73 9.06
N ASP A 168 10.14 -18.47 9.57
CA ASP A 168 10.65 -19.70 8.96
C ASP A 168 11.07 -19.58 7.48
N TRP A 169 11.38 -18.36 7.07
CA TRP A 169 11.93 -18.07 5.74
C TRP A 169 13.18 -17.21 5.89
N LYS A 170 14.33 -17.78 5.50
CA LYS A 170 15.60 -17.04 5.57
C LYS A 170 15.63 -15.98 4.47
N PRO A 171 15.80 -14.69 4.80
CA PRO A 171 15.95 -13.66 3.78
C PRO A 171 17.24 -13.88 2.97
N ALA A 172 17.19 -13.57 1.69
CA ALA A 172 18.35 -13.53 0.81
C ALA A 172 19.23 -12.31 1.10
N ASP A 173 18.59 -11.21 1.55
CA ASP A 173 19.27 -9.99 1.99
C ASP A 173 18.45 -9.26 3.06
N THR A 174 19.14 -8.47 3.89
CA THR A 174 18.53 -7.65 4.96
C THR A 174 19.18 -6.29 4.96
N VAL A 175 18.39 -5.25 4.71
CA VAL A 175 18.86 -3.87 4.68
C VAL A 175 18.30 -3.10 5.87
N SER A 176 19.19 -2.70 6.79
CA SER A 176 18.84 -1.91 7.98
C SER A 176 19.41 -0.49 7.87
N LEU A 177 18.58 0.50 8.20
CA LEU A 177 18.95 1.92 8.23
C LEU A 177 19.25 2.43 9.65
N GLY A 178 19.70 1.53 10.54
CA GLY A 178 20.14 1.88 11.89
C GLY A 178 19.22 1.45 13.03
N SER A 179 18.00 0.97 12.73
CA SER A 179 17.13 0.37 13.73
C SER A 179 16.39 -0.85 13.18
N GLU A 180 15.91 -1.72 14.08
CA GLU A 180 15.07 -2.86 13.71
C GLU A 180 13.78 -2.40 13.01
N TYR A 181 13.25 -1.25 13.39
CA TYR A 181 12.06 -0.66 12.79
C TYR A 181 12.29 -0.04 11.40
N ASP A 182 13.54 0.19 11.04
CA ASP A 182 13.95 0.74 9.74
C ASP A 182 14.73 -0.31 8.93
N THR A 183 14.20 -1.53 8.92
CA THR A 183 14.77 -2.67 8.21
C THR A 183 13.77 -3.19 7.18
N TYR A 184 14.24 -3.57 5.98
CA TYR A 184 13.47 -4.42 5.10
C TYR A 184 14.23 -5.71 4.77
N TYR A 185 13.47 -6.74 4.46
CA TYR A 185 13.91 -8.09 4.18
C TYR A 185 13.61 -8.43 2.73
N LEU A 186 14.62 -8.88 2.00
CA LEU A 186 14.47 -9.40 0.65
C LEU A 186 14.45 -10.93 0.71
N TYR A 187 13.39 -11.54 0.20
CA TYR A 187 13.30 -12.97 0.01
C TYR A 187 13.27 -13.28 -1.49
N ILE A 188 13.90 -14.38 -1.87
CA ILE A 188 13.83 -14.93 -3.23
C ILE A 188 13.23 -16.33 -3.10
N LYS A 189 12.22 -16.59 -3.89
CA LYS A 189 11.58 -17.92 -3.92
C LYS A 189 12.47 -18.89 -4.67
N ASP A 190 12.77 -20.02 -4.07
CA ASP A 190 13.53 -21.13 -4.66
C ASP A 190 12.77 -21.79 -5.80
#